data_dc76ae710605be00d9e8b4d1d47f41b8
#
_entry.id   dc76ae710605be00d9e8b4d1d47f41b8
#
_cell.length_a   1.000
_cell.length_b   1.000
_cell.length_c   1.000
_cell.angle_alpha   90.00
_cell.angle_beta   90.00
_cell.angle_gamma   90.00
#
_symmetry.space_group_name_H-M   'P 1'
#
loop_
_entity.id
_entity.type
_entity.pdbx_description
1 polymer ?
#
loop_
_entity_poly.entity_id
_entity_poly.type
_entity_poly.pdbx_seq_one_letter_code
_entity_poly.pdbx_strand_id
1 'polypeptide(L)'
;MKRKDKEIIDKKVIVSIIERSSVCRVAMCWQDEPYIIPMNFGYSENYLYLHSAREGRKLGILQNNDQVCVEFDLDVKLVPSQKACKTSMKYKSVLIFGKAFILKDITEKRNALDIIMQHYYQHDSQSIFHYPEDVLEKTIIIKVKIEKMTGKESL
;
A
#
# COMPACT_ATOMS: atom_id res chain seq x y z
N MET A 1 -9.80 -15.23 9.20
CA MET A 1 -8.39 -15.66 9.38
C MET A 1 -8.34 -16.99 10.15
N LYS A 2 -7.40 -17.90 9.82
CA LYS A 2 -7.28 -19.20 10.52
C LYS A 2 -6.71 -19.07 11.95
N ARG A 3 -5.74 -18.17 12.15
CA ARG A 3 -5.11 -17.86 13.45
C ARG A 3 -5.77 -16.64 14.07
N LYS A 4 -6.93 -16.83 14.69
CA LYS A 4 -7.70 -15.76 15.35
C LYS A 4 -6.95 -15.12 16.53
N ASP A 5 -6.06 -15.86 17.17
CA ASP A 5 -5.18 -15.40 18.26
C ASP A 5 -4.17 -14.34 17.82
N LYS A 6 -3.93 -14.19 16.51
CA LYS A 6 -3.03 -13.20 15.91
C LYS A 6 -3.75 -12.11 15.13
N GLU A 7 -5.06 -12.10 15.12
CA GLU A 7 -5.86 -11.14 14.36
C GLU A 7 -5.90 -9.78 15.07
N ILE A 8 -5.58 -8.71 14.34
CA ILE A 8 -5.76 -7.33 14.79
C ILE A 8 -7.19 -6.92 14.43
N ILE A 9 -8.02 -6.70 15.45
CA ILE A 9 -9.43 -6.32 15.29
C ILE A 9 -9.58 -4.79 15.29
N ASP A 10 -8.73 -4.08 16.04
CA ASP A 10 -8.78 -2.63 16.13
C ASP A 10 -8.34 -1.96 14.82
N LYS A 11 -9.30 -1.29 14.17
CA LYS A 11 -9.05 -0.56 12.91
C LYS A 11 -7.99 0.53 13.07
N LYS A 12 -7.87 1.16 14.25
CA LYS A 12 -6.86 2.20 14.50
C LYS A 12 -5.45 1.60 14.46
N VAL A 13 -5.27 0.40 14.99
CA VAL A 13 -4.00 -0.32 14.93
C VAL A 13 -3.66 -0.69 13.49
N ILE A 14 -4.62 -1.16 12.70
CA ILE A 14 -4.44 -1.46 11.26
C ILE A 14 -3.99 -0.20 10.50
N VAL A 15 -4.67 0.93 10.71
CA VAL A 15 -4.33 2.21 10.07
C VAL A 15 -2.92 2.66 10.49
N SER A 16 -2.59 2.57 11.78
CA SER A 16 -1.24 2.92 12.27
C SER A 16 -0.12 2.08 11.64
N ILE A 17 -0.37 0.81 11.31
CA ILE A 17 0.60 -0.03 10.59
C ILE A 17 0.80 0.52 9.17
N ILE A 18 -0.27 0.87 8.47
CA ILE A 18 -0.21 1.45 7.13
C ILE A 18 0.57 2.78 7.17
N GLU A 19 0.19 3.69 8.06
CA GLU A 19 0.80 5.03 8.17
C GLU A 19 2.29 5.00 8.54
N ARG A 20 2.74 3.99 9.28
CA ARG A 20 4.15 3.81 9.68
C ARG A 20 4.97 3.05 8.65
N SER A 21 4.34 2.40 7.68
CA SER A 21 5.05 1.64 6.64
C SER A 21 5.60 2.59 5.58
N SER A 22 6.84 2.36 5.13
CA SER A 22 7.49 3.17 4.10
C SER A 22 7.27 2.65 2.67
N VAL A 23 6.86 1.40 2.54
CA VAL A 23 6.65 0.71 1.25
C VAL A 23 5.48 -0.24 1.39
N CYS A 24 4.65 -0.32 0.37
CA CYS A 24 3.66 -1.38 0.22
C CYS A 24 4.05 -2.34 -0.91
N ARG A 25 3.51 -3.55 -0.89
CA ARG A 25 3.65 -4.53 -1.98
C ARG A 25 2.29 -4.74 -2.62
N VAL A 26 2.19 -4.38 -3.90
CA VAL A 26 0.95 -4.49 -4.66
C VAL A 26 0.98 -5.77 -5.48
N ALA A 27 0.10 -6.70 -5.14
CA ALA A 27 -0.10 -7.94 -5.86
C ALA A 27 -1.31 -7.83 -6.79
N MET A 28 -1.15 -8.32 -8.00
CA MET A 28 -2.18 -8.36 -9.04
C MET A 28 -2.00 -9.62 -9.89
N CYS A 29 -2.99 -9.98 -10.68
CA CYS A 29 -2.95 -11.18 -11.50
C CYS A 29 -3.70 -10.97 -12.82
N TRP A 30 -3.17 -11.49 -13.91
CA TRP A 30 -3.83 -11.55 -15.20
C TRP A 30 -3.46 -12.86 -15.91
N GLN A 31 -4.45 -13.58 -16.46
CA GLN A 31 -4.27 -14.89 -17.13
C GLN A 31 -3.50 -15.90 -16.26
N ASP A 32 -3.88 -16.00 -14.98
CA ASP A 32 -3.26 -16.86 -13.95
C ASP A 32 -1.77 -16.57 -13.68
N GLU A 33 -1.22 -15.48 -14.24
CA GLU A 33 0.13 -15.01 -13.91
C GLU A 33 0.09 -14.02 -12.77
N PRO A 34 0.57 -14.38 -11.57
CA PRO A 34 0.70 -13.45 -10.45
C PRO A 34 1.85 -12.48 -10.69
N TYR A 35 1.65 -11.24 -10.27
CA TYR A 35 2.66 -10.19 -10.32
C TYR A 35 2.62 -9.37 -9.03
N ILE A 36 3.78 -9.14 -8.43
CA ILE A 36 3.93 -8.32 -7.22
C ILE A 36 5.04 -7.29 -7.41
N ILE A 37 4.82 -6.07 -6.90
CA ILE A 37 5.78 -4.98 -6.99
C ILE A 37 5.75 -4.11 -5.73
N PRO A 38 6.92 -3.73 -5.17
CA PRO A 38 6.99 -2.72 -4.12
C PRO A 38 6.69 -1.34 -4.71
N MET A 39 5.94 -0.52 -3.98
CA MET A 39 5.57 0.83 -4.40
C MET A 39 5.54 1.79 -3.20
N ASN A 40 5.86 3.06 -3.47
CA ASN A 40 5.53 4.15 -2.59
C ASN A 40 4.04 4.42 -2.65
N PHE A 41 3.48 4.91 -1.55
CA PHE A 41 2.03 5.08 -1.43
C PHE A 41 1.65 6.27 -0.57
N GLY A 42 0.39 6.67 -0.67
CA GLY A 42 -0.29 7.53 0.30
C GLY A 42 -1.60 6.88 0.70
N TYR A 43 -2.01 7.05 1.94
CA TYR A 43 -3.27 6.54 2.47
C TYR A 43 -4.17 7.69 2.90
N SER A 44 -5.42 7.67 2.50
CA SER A 44 -6.43 8.61 2.96
C SER A 44 -7.80 7.95 3.01
N GLU A 45 -8.41 7.92 4.17
CA GLU A 45 -9.74 7.35 4.41
C GLU A 45 -9.88 5.89 3.97
N ASN A 46 -10.51 5.66 2.81
CA ASN A 46 -10.75 4.33 2.24
C ASN A 46 -9.99 4.10 0.93
N TYR A 47 -8.92 4.88 0.69
CA TYR A 47 -8.17 4.82 -0.55
C TYR A 47 -6.66 4.75 -0.30
N LEU A 48 -5.98 3.99 -1.17
CA LEU A 48 -4.55 4.10 -1.36
C LEU A 48 -4.27 4.80 -2.70
N TYR A 49 -3.22 5.60 -2.70
CA TYR A 49 -2.74 6.30 -3.89
C TYR A 49 -1.32 5.87 -4.17
N LEU A 50 -1.07 5.49 -5.42
CA LEU A 50 0.21 4.98 -5.90
C LEU A 50 0.58 5.76 -7.15
N HIS A 51 1.86 6.14 -7.31
CA HIS A 51 2.30 6.73 -8.57
C HIS A 51 3.08 5.73 -9.42
N SER A 52 3.04 5.90 -10.71
CA SER A 52 3.65 4.99 -11.68
C SER A 52 4.15 5.75 -12.90
N ALA A 53 5.15 5.18 -13.57
CA ALA A 53 5.47 5.54 -14.95
C ALA A 53 4.32 5.19 -15.89
N ARG A 54 4.32 5.82 -17.08
CA ARG A 54 3.27 5.65 -18.11
C ARG A 54 3.17 4.26 -18.70
N GLU A 55 4.24 3.48 -18.60
CA GLU A 55 4.35 2.15 -19.19
C GLU A 55 4.80 1.13 -18.16
N GLY A 56 4.52 -0.12 -18.44
CA GLY A 56 4.97 -1.24 -17.65
C GLY A 56 3.88 -2.29 -17.40
N ARG A 57 4.34 -3.49 -17.04
CA ARG A 57 3.49 -4.69 -16.89
C ARG A 57 2.28 -4.48 -15.97
N LYS A 58 2.45 -3.73 -14.87
CA LYS A 58 1.35 -3.45 -13.93
C LYS A 58 0.17 -2.74 -14.56
N LEU A 59 0.40 -1.77 -15.46
CA LEU A 59 -0.67 -1.04 -16.12
C LEU A 59 -1.45 -1.95 -17.07
N GLY A 60 -0.75 -2.80 -17.83
CA GLY A 60 -1.39 -3.79 -18.69
C GLY A 60 -2.24 -4.79 -17.91
N ILE A 61 -1.77 -5.23 -16.74
CA ILE A 61 -2.57 -6.09 -15.85
C ILE A 61 -3.81 -5.35 -15.37
N LEU A 62 -3.66 -4.13 -14.82
CA LEU A 62 -4.76 -3.36 -14.23
C LEU A 62 -5.83 -2.93 -15.25
N GLN A 63 -5.47 -2.79 -16.52
CA GLN A 63 -6.44 -2.54 -17.60
C GLN A 63 -7.38 -3.73 -17.85
N ASN A 64 -6.96 -4.94 -17.52
CA ASN A 64 -7.69 -6.18 -17.75
C ASN A 64 -8.30 -6.77 -16.47
N ASN A 65 -7.67 -6.52 -15.32
CA ASN A 65 -8.15 -6.96 -14.02
C ASN A 65 -7.82 -5.90 -12.97
N ASP A 66 -8.83 -5.24 -12.45
CA ASP A 66 -8.73 -4.17 -11.46
C ASP A 66 -8.53 -4.66 -10.02
N GLN A 67 -8.65 -5.96 -9.77
CA GLN A 67 -8.52 -6.55 -8.44
C GLN A 67 -7.06 -6.54 -7.97
N VAL A 68 -6.83 -6.01 -6.78
CA VAL A 68 -5.50 -5.95 -6.18
C VAL A 68 -5.53 -6.41 -4.73
N CYS A 69 -4.39 -6.96 -4.30
CA CYS A 69 -4.09 -7.18 -2.90
C CYS A 69 -2.84 -6.38 -2.55
N VAL A 70 -2.95 -5.51 -1.54
CA VAL A 70 -1.82 -4.68 -1.09
C VAL A 70 -1.40 -5.12 0.30
N GLU A 71 -0.11 -5.41 0.46
CA GLU A 71 0.49 -5.89 1.69
C GLU A 71 1.41 -4.83 2.29
N PHE A 72 1.38 -4.75 3.62
CA PHE A 72 2.26 -3.96 4.48
C PHE A 72 2.83 -4.87 5.56
N ASP A 73 4.12 -4.75 5.84
CA ASP A 73 4.76 -5.38 6.98
C ASP A 73 5.57 -4.37 7.81
N LEU A 74 5.56 -4.55 9.12
CA LEU A 74 6.18 -3.65 10.07
C LEU A 74 6.71 -4.40 11.30
N ASP A 75 7.72 -3.83 11.96
CA ASP A 75 8.28 -4.33 13.22
C ASP A 75 8.78 -5.79 13.12
N VAL A 76 9.33 -6.18 11.96
CA VAL A 76 9.82 -7.55 11.71
C VAL A 76 11.10 -7.79 12.50
N LYS A 77 11.06 -8.77 13.44
CA LYS A 77 12.19 -9.09 14.31
C LYS A 77 12.28 -10.58 14.59
N LEU A 78 13.46 -11.15 14.42
CA LEU A 78 13.73 -12.55 14.80
C LEU A 78 13.66 -12.70 16.34
N VAL A 79 12.98 -13.76 16.79
CA VAL A 79 12.97 -14.23 18.17
C VAL A 79 13.78 -15.53 18.24
N PRO A 80 15.08 -15.45 18.57
CA PRO A 80 15.93 -16.62 18.58
C PRO A 80 15.58 -17.55 19.76
N SER A 81 15.81 -18.85 19.57
CA SER A 81 15.69 -19.86 20.61
C SER A 81 16.78 -20.91 20.45
N GLN A 82 17.25 -21.49 21.57
CA GLN A 82 18.16 -22.63 21.53
C GLN A 82 17.55 -23.87 20.85
N LYS A 83 16.21 -23.98 20.85
CA LYS A 83 15.50 -25.02 20.13
C LYS A 83 14.99 -24.44 18.81
N ALA A 84 15.48 -24.92 17.67
CA ALA A 84 15.12 -24.42 16.34
C ALA A 84 13.60 -24.34 16.12
N CYS A 85 12.82 -25.33 16.58
CA CYS A 85 11.36 -25.35 16.48
C CYS A 85 10.65 -24.27 17.33
N LYS A 86 11.36 -23.59 18.24
CA LYS A 86 10.84 -22.47 19.04
C LYS A 86 11.30 -21.11 18.53
N THR A 87 12.23 -21.06 17.57
CA THR A 87 12.60 -19.83 16.89
C THR A 87 11.39 -19.28 16.14
N SER A 88 11.11 -17.98 16.30
CA SER A 88 9.92 -17.33 15.76
C SER A 88 10.26 -15.97 15.18
N MET A 89 9.26 -15.32 14.61
CA MET A 89 9.35 -13.96 14.10
C MET A 89 8.26 -13.10 14.72
N LYS A 90 8.63 -11.96 15.28
CA LYS A 90 7.69 -10.88 15.60
C LYS A 90 7.43 -10.10 14.33
N TYR A 91 6.20 -9.67 14.13
CA TYR A 91 5.81 -8.83 13.00
C TYR A 91 4.41 -8.27 13.21
N LYS A 92 4.11 -7.21 12.48
CA LYS A 92 2.76 -6.71 12.22
C LYS A 92 2.56 -6.66 10.72
N SER A 93 1.41 -7.08 10.23
CA SER A 93 1.11 -7.02 8.81
C SER A 93 -0.34 -6.66 8.55
N VAL A 94 -0.58 -5.99 7.42
CA VAL A 94 -1.90 -5.63 6.92
C VAL A 94 -2.03 -6.10 5.50
N LEU A 95 -3.18 -6.72 5.18
CA LEU A 95 -3.59 -7.00 3.81
C LEU A 95 -4.82 -6.16 3.48
N ILE A 96 -4.75 -5.45 2.38
CA ILE A 96 -5.85 -4.68 1.80
C ILE A 96 -6.28 -5.38 0.51
N PHE A 97 -7.58 -5.63 0.37
CA PHE A 97 -8.19 -6.09 -0.87
C PHE A 97 -9.04 -4.95 -1.43
N GLY A 98 -8.95 -4.72 -2.72
CA GLY A 98 -9.66 -3.62 -3.34
C GLY A 98 -9.52 -3.58 -4.86
N LYS A 99 -10.04 -2.48 -5.43
CA LYS A 99 -10.05 -2.24 -6.87
C LYS A 99 -9.21 -1.02 -7.23
N ALA A 100 -8.38 -1.19 -8.24
CA ALA A 100 -7.47 -0.17 -8.74
C ALA A 100 -8.08 0.59 -9.93
N PHE A 101 -7.98 1.92 -9.91
CA PHE A 101 -8.43 2.83 -10.96
C PHE A 101 -7.30 3.77 -11.35
N ILE A 102 -7.16 4.05 -12.63
CA ILE A 102 -6.20 5.05 -13.13
C ILE A 102 -6.91 6.41 -13.16
N LEU A 103 -6.37 7.39 -12.41
CA LEU A 103 -6.88 8.76 -12.39
C LEU A 103 -6.54 9.46 -13.71
N LYS A 104 -7.52 10.16 -14.26
CA LYS A 104 -7.38 10.95 -15.50
C LYS A 104 -7.36 12.45 -15.22
N ASP A 105 -8.19 12.91 -14.27
CA ASP A 105 -8.33 14.32 -13.93
C ASP A 105 -7.06 14.85 -13.26
N ILE A 106 -6.60 16.03 -13.71
CA ILE A 106 -5.32 16.63 -13.26
C ILE A 106 -5.38 17.11 -11.81
N THR A 107 -6.56 17.57 -11.37
CA THR A 107 -6.77 18.01 -9.99
C THR A 107 -6.78 16.83 -9.04
N GLU A 108 -7.43 15.72 -9.42
CA GLU A 108 -7.37 14.48 -8.64
C GLU A 108 -5.94 13.92 -8.56
N LYS A 109 -5.16 14.00 -9.65
CA LYS A 109 -3.73 13.58 -9.65
C LYS A 109 -2.91 14.42 -8.69
N ARG A 110 -3.10 15.75 -8.69
CA ARG A 110 -2.42 16.67 -7.78
C ARG A 110 -2.71 16.31 -6.33
N ASN A 111 -3.99 16.19 -5.97
CA ASN A 111 -4.42 15.82 -4.62
C ASN A 111 -3.85 14.45 -4.19
N ALA A 112 -3.82 13.48 -5.09
CA ALA A 112 -3.25 12.17 -4.82
C ALA A 112 -1.73 12.23 -4.56
N LEU A 113 -1.00 13.04 -5.32
CA LEU A 113 0.43 13.28 -5.09
C LEU A 113 0.68 13.97 -3.76
N ASP A 114 -0.16 14.96 -3.38
CA ASP A 114 -0.06 15.60 -2.07
C ASP A 114 -0.24 14.59 -0.93
N ILE A 115 -1.19 13.66 -1.04
CA ILE A 115 -1.39 12.59 -0.06
C ILE A 115 -0.16 11.67 0.00
N ILE A 116 0.43 11.31 -1.15
CA ILE A 116 1.65 10.50 -1.20
C ILE A 116 2.81 11.25 -0.54
N MET A 117 3.01 12.52 -0.88
CA MET A 117 4.10 13.31 -0.32
C MET A 117 3.93 13.53 1.19
N GLN A 118 2.72 13.84 1.67
CA GLN A 118 2.43 14.00 3.09
C GLN A 118 2.75 12.74 3.90
N HIS A 119 2.56 11.55 3.31
CA HIS A 119 2.93 10.29 3.96
C HIS A 119 4.42 10.23 4.30
N TYR A 120 5.31 10.73 3.42
CA TYR A 120 6.76 10.69 3.60
C TYR A 120 7.33 11.91 4.32
N TYR A 121 6.65 13.05 4.27
CA TYR A 121 7.08 14.32 4.87
C TYR A 121 6.26 14.69 6.11
N GLN A 122 5.82 13.69 6.90
CA GLN A 122 4.97 13.87 8.09
C GLN A 122 5.50 14.87 9.13
N HIS A 123 6.81 15.15 9.14
CA HIS A 123 7.44 16.07 10.09
C HIS A 123 7.57 17.50 9.58
N ASP A 124 7.19 17.77 8.34
CA ASP A 124 7.23 19.09 7.72
C ASP A 124 5.83 19.52 7.26
N SER A 125 5.02 19.92 8.24
CA SER A 125 3.64 20.39 8.02
C SER A 125 3.52 21.68 7.20
N GLN A 126 4.66 22.31 6.82
CA GLN A 126 4.70 23.53 6.02
C GLN A 126 5.14 23.29 4.58
N SER A 127 5.49 22.07 4.20
CA SER A 127 5.88 21.75 2.84
C SER A 127 4.72 21.93 1.86
N ILE A 128 4.83 22.95 1.01
CA ILE A 128 3.95 23.14 -0.15
C ILE A 128 4.63 22.45 -1.32
N PHE A 129 3.98 21.37 -1.81
CA PHE A 129 4.51 20.62 -2.95
C PHE A 129 4.08 21.30 -4.26
N HIS A 130 5.02 21.52 -5.14
CA HIS A 130 4.76 22.08 -6.46
C HIS A 130 5.00 21.02 -7.54
N TYR A 131 4.00 20.83 -8.38
CA TYR A 131 4.07 19.88 -9.50
C TYR A 131 3.89 20.65 -10.81
N PRO A 132 4.92 20.73 -11.68
CA PRO A 132 4.79 21.26 -13.01
C PRO A 132 3.69 20.51 -13.80
N GLU A 133 2.95 21.22 -14.61
CA GLU A 133 1.78 20.68 -15.31
C GLU A 133 2.16 19.54 -16.26
N ASP A 134 3.26 19.71 -16.98
CA ASP A 134 3.82 18.68 -17.87
C ASP A 134 4.24 17.40 -17.14
N VAL A 135 4.64 17.51 -15.87
CA VAL A 135 4.95 16.35 -15.00
C VAL A 135 3.67 15.66 -14.57
N LEU A 136 2.65 16.42 -14.16
CA LEU A 136 1.34 15.88 -13.80
C LEU A 136 0.68 15.13 -14.95
N GLU A 137 0.72 15.70 -16.14
CA GLU A 137 0.21 15.03 -17.34
C GLU A 137 0.91 13.70 -17.60
N LYS A 138 2.21 13.63 -17.41
CA LYS A 138 3.03 12.43 -17.63
C LYS A 138 2.97 11.42 -16.48
N THR A 139 2.50 11.78 -15.32
CA THR A 139 2.42 10.89 -14.16
C THR A 139 1.12 10.08 -14.20
N ILE A 140 1.26 8.77 -14.01
CA ILE A 140 0.12 7.88 -13.78
C ILE A 140 -0.11 7.75 -12.28
N ILE A 141 -1.35 8.01 -11.86
CA ILE A 141 -1.81 7.75 -10.50
C ILE A 141 -2.79 6.58 -10.52
N ILE A 142 -2.49 5.59 -9.70
CA ILE A 142 -3.36 4.45 -9.44
C ILE A 142 -4.03 4.70 -8.09
N LYS A 143 -5.37 4.82 -8.08
CA LYS A 143 -6.20 4.94 -6.89
C LYS A 143 -6.80 3.57 -6.57
N VAL A 144 -6.52 3.04 -5.41
CA VAL A 144 -7.08 1.76 -4.95
C VAL A 144 -8.21 2.04 -3.98
N LYS A 145 -9.44 1.68 -4.35
CA LYS A 145 -10.59 1.69 -3.44
C LYS A 145 -10.51 0.47 -2.53
N ILE A 146 -10.44 0.70 -1.23
CA ILE A 146 -10.34 -0.36 -0.22
C ILE A 146 -11.73 -0.98 -0.01
N GLU A 147 -11.84 -2.29 -0.23
CA GLU A 147 -13.06 -3.06 0.03
C GLU A 147 -12.97 -3.82 1.34
N LYS A 148 -11.76 -4.29 1.68
CA LYS A 148 -11.52 -5.05 2.91
C LYS A 148 -10.09 -4.85 3.40
N MET A 149 -9.93 -4.74 4.72
CA MET A 149 -8.64 -4.77 5.41
C MET A 149 -8.61 -5.87 6.45
N THR A 150 -7.47 -6.53 6.59
CA THR A 150 -7.21 -7.49 7.67
C THR A 150 -5.82 -7.25 8.25
N GLY A 151 -5.73 -7.23 9.57
CA GLY A 151 -4.47 -7.09 10.29
C GLY A 151 -4.06 -8.38 10.99
N LYS A 152 -2.76 -8.60 11.10
CA LYS A 152 -2.19 -9.73 11.81
C LYS A 152 -0.91 -9.31 12.54
N GLU A 153 -0.71 -9.81 13.76
CA GLU A 153 0.51 -9.60 14.52
C GLU A 153 1.01 -10.88 15.19
N SER A 154 2.30 -10.92 15.44
CA SER A 154 2.98 -11.85 16.30
C SER A 154 3.90 -11.05 17.23
N LEU A 155 3.55 -10.94 18.51
CA LEU A 155 4.25 -10.16 19.53
C LEU A 155 5.29 -11.00 20.28
#